data_685aeb80a4d23226d73d3d04c97a3b83
#
_entry.id   685aeb80a4d23226d73d3d04c97a3b83
#
_cell.length_a   1.000
_cell.length_b   1.000
_cell.length_c   1.000
_cell.angle_alpha   90.00
_cell.angle_beta   90.00
_cell.angle_gamma   90.00
#
_symmetry.space_group_name_H-M   'P 1'
#
loop_
_entity.id
_entity.type
_entity.pdbx_description
1 polymer ?
#
loop_
_entity_poly.entity_id
_entity_poly.type
_entity_poly.pdbx_seq_one_letter_code
_entity_poly.pdbx_strand_id
1 'polypeptide(L)'
;DTVNPLARGADLVIAFGNVEEACPMGLAPTASTAVLLAVGDALAMTVLENREFSREEYALFHPGGKLGRGLMKVHELMRQGEACPLVAESAPLSAAVAVMTETPGRPGATGVHDAAGKLVGIFTDGDLRRLVELGQTDFTRPVAVAMGRHPRTIRPDDLRNLLILSGTER
;
A
#
# COMPACT_ATOMS: atom_id res chain seq x y z
N ASP A 1 19.20 -41.29 4.21
CA ASP A 1 20.27 -42.13 3.70
C ASP A 1 21.17 -41.32 2.77
N THR A 2 22.46 -41.22 3.11
CA THR A 2 23.45 -40.47 2.33
C THR A 2 23.99 -41.27 1.12
N VAL A 3 23.54 -42.50 0.92
CA VAL A 3 23.97 -43.40 -0.15
C VAL A 3 22.79 -43.73 -1.08
N ASN A 4 22.28 -42.73 -1.79
CA ASN A 4 21.25 -42.90 -2.80
C ASN A 4 21.64 -42.22 -4.13
N PRO A 5 20.96 -42.46 -5.26
CA PRO A 5 21.32 -41.83 -6.53
C PRO A 5 21.29 -40.29 -6.51
N LEU A 6 20.38 -39.70 -5.74
CA LEU A 6 20.28 -38.24 -5.59
C LEU A 6 21.47 -37.67 -4.87
N ALA A 7 21.88 -38.29 -3.74
CA ALA A 7 23.05 -37.85 -2.97
C ALA A 7 24.36 -38.03 -3.77
N ARG A 8 24.47 -39.04 -4.62
CA ARG A 8 25.64 -39.22 -5.50
C ARG A 8 25.80 -38.17 -6.58
N GLY A 9 24.67 -37.55 -7.01
CA GLY A 9 24.70 -36.51 -8.02
C GLY A 9 24.75 -35.09 -7.46
N ALA A 10 24.79 -34.95 -6.13
CA ALA A 10 24.79 -33.65 -5.46
C ALA A 10 26.20 -33.24 -5.03
N ASP A 11 26.55 -31.98 -5.18
CA ASP A 11 27.79 -31.37 -4.68
C ASP A 11 27.79 -31.23 -3.15
N LEU A 12 26.60 -31.07 -2.55
CA LEU A 12 26.39 -30.94 -1.11
C LEU A 12 25.18 -31.76 -0.67
N VAL A 13 25.27 -32.53 0.38
CA VAL A 13 24.17 -33.30 0.95
C VAL A 13 23.88 -32.81 2.37
N ILE A 14 22.65 -32.37 2.62
CA ILE A 14 22.16 -32.09 3.97
C ILE A 14 21.26 -33.24 4.40
N ALA A 15 21.72 -34.03 5.33
CA ALA A 15 21.02 -35.19 5.89
C ALA A 15 20.36 -34.82 7.23
N PHE A 16 19.04 -34.96 7.33
CA PHE A 16 18.31 -34.72 8.58
C PHE A 16 17.96 -36.02 9.35
N GLY A 17 18.63 -37.13 9.00
CA GLY A 17 18.47 -38.40 9.68
C GLY A 17 17.18 -39.15 9.37
N ASN A 18 16.84 -40.10 10.24
CA ASN A 18 15.58 -40.85 10.12
C ASN A 18 14.48 -40.08 10.87
N VAL A 19 13.41 -39.75 10.16
CA VAL A 19 12.23 -39.04 10.70
C VAL A 19 11.10 -40.05 10.78
N GLU A 20 10.53 -40.25 11.97
CA GLU A 20 9.34 -41.07 12.15
C GLU A 20 8.12 -40.36 11.59
N GLU A 21 7.39 -41.00 10.69
CA GLU A 21 6.22 -40.39 10.06
C GLU A 21 5.02 -40.37 11.01
N ALA A 22 4.28 -39.27 11.00
CA ALA A 22 3.06 -39.12 11.81
C ALA A 22 1.84 -39.89 11.22
N CYS A 23 1.98 -40.47 10.04
CA CYS A 23 0.95 -41.28 9.42
C CYS A 23 0.69 -42.55 10.24
N PRO A 24 -0.56 -42.85 10.67
CA PRO A 24 -0.88 -44.04 11.46
C PRO A 24 -0.48 -45.36 10.81
N MET A 25 -0.39 -45.38 9.48
CA MET A 25 0.04 -46.56 8.71
C MET A 25 1.55 -46.56 8.41
N GLY A 26 2.28 -45.47 8.74
CA GLY A 26 3.70 -45.32 8.44
C GLY A 26 4.04 -45.27 6.94
N LEU A 27 3.05 -45.02 6.05
CA LEU A 27 3.22 -45.07 4.61
C LEU A 27 3.26 -43.70 3.94
N ALA A 28 2.50 -42.73 4.45
CA ALA A 28 2.42 -41.40 3.85
C ALA A 28 3.50 -40.48 4.43
N PRO A 29 4.26 -39.77 3.57
CA PRO A 29 5.21 -38.76 4.04
C PRO A 29 4.44 -37.62 4.72
N THR A 30 4.81 -37.32 5.95
CA THR A 30 4.21 -36.31 6.81
C THR A 30 5.28 -35.49 7.54
N ALA A 31 5.87 -36.05 8.60
CA ALA A 31 6.95 -35.40 9.36
C ALA A 31 8.19 -35.17 8.48
N SER A 32 8.55 -36.10 7.62
CA SER A 32 9.69 -35.94 6.69
C SER A 32 9.48 -34.78 5.71
N THR A 33 8.27 -34.59 5.18
CA THR A 33 7.98 -33.45 4.31
C THR A 33 8.00 -32.11 5.06
N ALA A 34 7.55 -32.09 6.31
CA ALA A 34 7.61 -30.89 7.14
C ALA A 34 9.06 -30.47 7.43
N VAL A 35 9.92 -31.45 7.75
CA VAL A 35 11.37 -31.20 7.96
C VAL A 35 12.03 -30.72 6.67
N LEU A 36 11.72 -31.35 5.53
CA LEU A 36 12.27 -30.93 4.23
C LEU A 36 11.87 -29.51 3.88
N LEU A 37 10.63 -29.12 4.11
CA LEU A 37 10.14 -27.75 3.90
C LEU A 37 10.89 -26.77 4.82
N ALA A 38 11.01 -27.07 6.12
CA ALA A 38 11.72 -26.21 7.07
C ALA A 38 13.20 -26.00 6.70
N VAL A 39 13.89 -27.05 6.25
CA VAL A 39 15.27 -26.95 5.76
C VAL A 39 15.36 -26.13 4.49
N GLY A 40 14.41 -26.31 3.55
CA GLY A 40 14.33 -25.54 2.33
C GLY A 40 14.11 -24.06 2.59
N ASP A 41 13.20 -23.72 3.49
CA ASP A 41 12.93 -22.34 3.91
C ASP A 41 14.15 -21.71 4.60
N ALA A 42 14.81 -22.44 5.49
CA ALA A 42 16.03 -21.97 6.15
C ALA A 42 17.14 -21.63 5.14
N LEU A 43 17.36 -22.49 4.15
CA LEU A 43 18.30 -22.25 3.07
C LEU A 43 17.90 -21.03 2.22
N ALA A 44 16.63 -20.93 1.85
CA ALA A 44 16.12 -19.81 1.08
C ALA A 44 16.31 -18.48 1.83
N MET A 45 16.00 -18.44 3.12
CA MET A 45 16.20 -17.23 3.96
C MET A 45 17.68 -16.88 4.12
N THR A 46 18.55 -17.87 4.29
CA THR A 46 20.00 -17.66 4.35
C THR A 46 20.55 -17.07 3.04
N VAL A 47 20.10 -17.56 1.90
CA VAL A 47 20.47 -17.02 0.57
C VAL A 47 19.94 -15.60 0.39
N LEU A 48 18.71 -15.34 0.80
CA LEU A 48 18.08 -14.03 0.71
C LEU A 48 18.85 -12.98 1.55
N GLU A 49 19.24 -13.33 2.77
CA GLU A 49 20.05 -12.49 3.65
C GLU A 49 21.45 -12.21 3.07
N ASN A 50 22.12 -13.24 2.58
CA ASN A 50 23.46 -13.09 1.99
C ASN A 50 23.47 -12.32 0.66
N ARG A 51 22.34 -12.24 -0.05
CA ARG A 51 22.19 -11.47 -1.28
C ARG A 51 21.79 -10.03 -1.04
N GLU A 52 21.61 -9.61 0.22
CA GLU A 52 21.11 -8.28 0.57
C GLU A 52 19.81 -7.91 -0.20
N PHE A 53 18.96 -8.93 -0.43
CA PHE A 53 17.73 -8.79 -1.23
C PHE A 53 16.76 -7.81 -0.59
N SER A 54 16.48 -6.72 -1.29
CA SER A 54 15.68 -5.61 -0.79
C SER A 54 14.17 -5.88 -0.84
N ARG A 55 13.42 -5.09 -0.07
CA ARG A 55 11.95 -5.12 -0.12
C ARG A 55 11.41 -4.67 -1.47
N GLU A 56 12.11 -3.74 -2.11
CA GLU A 56 11.80 -3.20 -3.42
C GLU A 56 11.93 -4.29 -4.50
N GLU A 57 13.01 -5.08 -4.45
CA GLU A 57 13.18 -6.23 -5.33
C GLU A 57 12.11 -7.30 -5.10
N TYR A 58 11.74 -7.53 -3.82
CA TYR A 58 10.65 -8.46 -3.50
C TYR A 58 9.31 -8.03 -4.11
N ALA A 59 9.01 -6.72 -4.11
CA ALA A 59 7.79 -6.17 -4.71
C ALA A 59 7.69 -6.44 -6.21
N LEU A 60 8.81 -6.43 -6.94
CA LEU A 60 8.84 -6.73 -8.38
C LEU A 60 8.35 -8.14 -8.71
N PHE A 61 8.59 -9.11 -7.82
CA PHE A 61 8.11 -10.49 -8.01
C PHE A 61 6.66 -10.71 -7.55
N HIS A 62 6.06 -9.75 -6.80
CA HIS A 62 4.72 -9.87 -6.22
C HIS A 62 3.81 -8.66 -6.51
N PRO A 63 3.70 -8.17 -7.75
CA PRO A 63 3.07 -6.88 -8.07
C PRO A 63 1.57 -6.82 -7.74
N GLY A 64 0.85 -7.93 -7.87
CA GLY A 64 -0.61 -7.99 -7.66
C GLY A 64 -1.05 -8.31 -6.23
N GLY A 65 -0.15 -8.76 -5.36
CA GLY A 65 -0.46 -9.22 -4.00
C GLY A 65 -0.67 -8.07 -3.01
N LYS A 66 -1.28 -8.40 -1.86
CA LYS A 66 -1.41 -7.46 -0.71
C LYS A 66 -0.04 -6.93 -0.28
N LEU A 67 0.99 -7.77 -0.34
CA LEU A 67 2.35 -7.47 0.04
C LEU A 67 3.02 -6.51 -0.96
N GLY A 68 2.96 -6.79 -2.27
CA GLY A 68 3.50 -5.90 -3.31
C GLY A 68 2.84 -4.52 -3.26
N ARG A 69 1.51 -4.47 -3.15
CA ARG A 69 0.79 -3.20 -2.98
C ARG A 69 1.18 -2.44 -1.71
N GLY A 70 1.57 -3.13 -0.64
CA GLY A 70 2.04 -2.51 0.60
C GLY A 70 3.43 -1.86 0.47
N LEU A 71 4.22 -2.28 -0.49
CA LEU A 71 5.57 -1.79 -0.74
C LEU A 71 5.64 -0.70 -1.83
N MET A 72 4.52 -0.43 -2.51
CA MET A 72 4.44 0.66 -3.49
C MET A 72 4.66 2.01 -2.84
N LYS A 73 5.35 2.89 -3.52
CA LYS A 73 5.52 4.28 -3.13
C LYS A 73 4.27 5.10 -3.46
N VAL A 74 4.08 6.20 -2.77
CA VAL A 74 2.92 7.07 -2.96
C VAL A 74 2.84 7.59 -4.39
N HIS A 75 3.96 7.97 -5.00
CA HIS A 75 3.99 8.50 -6.37
C HIS A 75 3.49 7.50 -7.43
N GLU A 76 3.56 6.19 -7.17
CA GLU A 76 3.06 5.15 -8.08
C GLU A 76 1.53 5.02 -8.05
N LEU A 77 0.88 5.62 -7.03
CA LEU A 77 -0.55 5.52 -6.80
C LEU A 77 -1.27 6.86 -6.76
N MET A 78 -0.54 7.96 -6.48
CA MET A 78 -1.13 9.28 -6.35
C MET A 78 -1.64 9.80 -7.69
N ARG A 79 -2.67 10.61 -7.64
CA ARG A 79 -3.15 11.35 -8.80
C ARG A 79 -2.16 12.45 -9.14
N GLN A 80 -1.94 12.70 -10.44
CA GLN A 80 -0.98 13.68 -10.94
C GLN A 80 -1.58 14.49 -12.08
N GLY A 81 -1.06 15.71 -12.29
CA GLY A 81 -1.49 16.58 -13.38
C GLY A 81 -2.99 16.85 -13.34
N GLU A 82 -3.66 16.70 -14.45
CA GLU A 82 -5.11 16.94 -14.61
C GLU A 82 -6.00 15.99 -13.79
N ALA A 83 -5.49 14.84 -13.37
CA ALA A 83 -6.19 13.93 -12.49
C ALA A 83 -6.10 14.31 -11.00
N CYS A 84 -5.31 15.34 -10.65
CA CYS A 84 -5.17 15.85 -9.29
C CYS A 84 -6.06 17.07 -9.11
N PRO A 85 -7.22 16.98 -8.43
CA PRO A 85 -8.14 18.10 -8.26
C PRO A 85 -7.56 19.14 -7.30
N LEU A 86 -7.38 20.36 -7.77
CA LEU A 86 -6.88 21.49 -7.01
C LEU A 86 -7.68 22.75 -7.30
N VAL A 87 -7.97 23.56 -6.29
CA VAL A 87 -8.62 24.84 -6.39
C VAL A 87 -7.92 25.89 -5.53
N ALA A 88 -8.01 27.17 -5.92
CA ALA A 88 -7.53 28.26 -5.08
C ALA A 88 -8.45 28.43 -3.85
N GLU A 89 -7.90 28.85 -2.71
CA GLU A 89 -8.67 29.10 -1.49
C GLU A 89 -9.74 30.19 -1.64
N SER A 90 -9.56 31.11 -2.61
CA SER A 90 -10.51 32.16 -2.96
C SER A 90 -11.59 31.69 -3.94
N ALA A 91 -11.45 30.52 -4.53
CA ALA A 91 -12.43 29.98 -5.47
C ALA A 91 -13.78 29.72 -4.78
N PRO A 92 -14.92 29.92 -5.46
CA PRO A 92 -16.22 29.64 -4.87
C PRO A 92 -16.41 28.14 -4.62
N LEU A 93 -17.21 27.80 -3.62
CA LEU A 93 -17.56 26.41 -3.29
C LEU A 93 -18.11 25.64 -4.50
N SER A 94 -18.88 26.32 -5.37
CA SER A 94 -19.38 25.72 -6.62
C SER A 94 -18.24 25.25 -7.53
N ALA A 95 -17.14 25.99 -7.62
CA ALA A 95 -15.97 25.59 -8.40
C ALA A 95 -15.27 24.37 -7.79
N ALA A 96 -15.16 24.30 -6.46
CA ALA A 96 -14.60 23.13 -5.78
C ALA A 96 -15.44 21.86 -6.06
N VAL A 97 -16.76 21.97 -6.00
CA VAL A 97 -17.68 20.86 -6.33
C VAL A 97 -17.55 20.46 -7.80
N ALA A 98 -17.46 21.42 -8.73
CA ALA A 98 -17.28 21.15 -10.16
C ALA A 98 -15.97 20.38 -10.39
N VAL A 99 -14.83 20.84 -9.84
CA VAL A 99 -13.55 20.17 -9.95
C VAL A 99 -13.59 18.74 -9.40
N MET A 100 -14.22 18.51 -8.24
CA MET A 100 -14.37 17.16 -7.68
C MET A 100 -15.21 16.24 -8.57
N THR A 101 -16.19 16.78 -9.30
CA THR A 101 -17.11 16.02 -10.15
C THR A 101 -16.53 15.75 -11.54
N GLU A 102 -15.85 16.74 -12.12
CA GLU A 102 -15.32 16.71 -13.50
C GLU A 102 -13.97 15.98 -13.57
N THR A 103 -13.19 16.01 -12.49
CA THR A 103 -11.90 15.28 -12.44
C THR A 103 -12.09 13.78 -12.69
N PRO A 104 -11.30 13.16 -13.59
CA PRO A 104 -11.40 11.74 -13.91
C PRO A 104 -11.40 10.84 -12.66
N GLY A 105 -12.38 9.93 -12.60
CA GLY A 105 -12.56 9.02 -11.47
C GLY A 105 -13.21 9.65 -10.24
N ARG A 106 -13.72 10.87 -10.33
CA ARG A 106 -14.53 11.56 -9.30
C ARG A 106 -13.99 11.34 -7.89
N PRO A 107 -12.86 11.96 -7.52
CA PRO A 107 -12.13 11.63 -6.29
C PRO A 107 -12.86 11.95 -4.98
N GLY A 108 -13.99 12.70 -5.03
CA GLY A 108 -14.75 13.09 -3.84
C GLY A 108 -14.03 14.05 -2.89
N ALA A 109 -12.89 14.61 -3.32
CA ALA A 109 -12.10 15.58 -2.58
C ALA A 109 -11.30 16.46 -3.53
N THR A 110 -10.97 17.68 -3.11
CA THR A 110 -10.05 18.58 -3.82
C THR A 110 -9.07 19.20 -2.83
N GLY A 111 -7.80 19.32 -3.24
CA GLY A 111 -6.81 20.10 -2.53
C GLY A 111 -7.09 21.60 -2.70
N VAL A 112 -6.80 22.38 -1.67
CA VAL A 112 -6.98 23.84 -1.70
C VAL A 112 -5.62 24.49 -1.50
N HIS A 113 -5.23 25.37 -2.42
CA HIS A 113 -3.96 26.08 -2.38
C HIS A 113 -4.13 27.58 -2.18
N ASP A 114 -3.13 28.23 -1.58
CA ASP A 114 -3.05 29.68 -1.50
C ASP A 114 -2.56 30.33 -2.81
N ALA A 115 -2.41 31.66 -2.80
CA ALA A 115 -1.92 32.40 -3.94
C ALA A 115 -0.46 32.06 -4.33
N ALA A 116 0.34 31.49 -3.42
CA ALA A 116 1.68 31.02 -3.68
C ALA A 116 1.73 29.56 -4.19
N GLY A 117 0.58 28.92 -4.36
CA GLY A 117 0.48 27.50 -4.79
C GLY A 117 0.72 26.48 -3.69
N LYS A 118 0.83 26.92 -2.43
CA LYS A 118 1.03 26.03 -1.28
C LYS A 118 -0.30 25.41 -0.86
N LEU A 119 -0.31 24.10 -0.61
CA LEU A 119 -1.47 23.39 -0.07
C LEU A 119 -1.80 23.91 1.35
N VAL A 120 -2.99 24.47 1.53
CA VAL A 120 -3.47 25.07 2.79
C VAL A 120 -4.70 24.36 3.34
N GLY A 121 -5.38 23.56 2.52
CA GLY A 121 -6.60 22.86 2.93
C GLY A 121 -6.97 21.70 2.03
N ILE A 122 -8.05 21.03 2.44
CA ILE A 122 -8.75 20.01 1.68
C ILE A 122 -10.23 20.21 1.84
N PHE A 123 -11.00 20.06 0.73
CA PHE A 123 -12.45 20.07 0.75
C PHE A 123 -12.97 18.75 0.19
N THR A 124 -13.91 18.14 0.88
CA THR A 124 -14.39 16.77 0.61
C THR A 124 -15.91 16.70 0.45
N ASP A 125 -16.43 15.60 -0.09
CA ASP A 125 -17.86 15.29 -0.11
C ASP A 125 -18.49 15.32 1.29
N GLY A 126 -17.71 14.97 2.32
CA GLY A 126 -18.14 15.05 3.71
C GLY A 126 -18.39 16.50 4.17
N ASP A 127 -17.52 17.42 3.74
CA ASP A 127 -17.66 18.84 4.04
C ASP A 127 -18.85 19.45 3.29
N LEU A 128 -19.02 19.08 2.02
CA LEU A 128 -20.20 19.47 1.23
C LEU A 128 -21.50 19.00 1.89
N ARG A 129 -21.56 17.75 2.31
CA ARG A 129 -22.74 17.17 2.96
C ARG A 129 -23.07 17.92 4.25
N ARG A 130 -22.06 18.25 5.05
CA ARG A 130 -22.21 19.03 6.29
C ARG A 130 -22.73 20.45 6.03
N LEU A 131 -22.29 21.10 4.95
CA LEU A 131 -22.84 22.41 4.54
C LEU A 131 -24.33 22.31 4.23
N VAL A 132 -24.74 21.29 3.50
CA VAL A 132 -26.16 21.05 3.16
C VAL A 132 -26.99 20.77 4.42
N GLU A 133 -26.51 19.94 5.32
CA GLU A 133 -27.19 19.62 6.59
C GLU A 133 -27.39 20.87 7.48
N LEU A 134 -26.45 21.81 7.44
CA LEU A 134 -26.53 23.08 8.15
C LEU A 134 -27.36 24.14 7.42
N GLY A 135 -27.95 23.83 6.27
CA GLY A 135 -28.69 24.78 5.45
C GLY A 135 -27.83 25.88 4.79
N GLN A 136 -26.51 25.70 4.75
CA GLN A 136 -25.57 26.66 4.15
C GLN A 136 -25.46 26.37 2.65
N THR A 137 -26.39 26.89 1.87
CA THR A 137 -26.51 26.65 0.43
C THR A 137 -25.95 27.78 -0.46
N ASP A 138 -25.28 28.75 0.15
CA ASP A 138 -24.56 29.79 -0.61
C ASP A 138 -23.21 29.27 -1.09
N PHE A 139 -23.20 28.69 -2.29
CA PHE A 139 -22.01 28.14 -2.94
C PHE A 139 -21.16 29.17 -3.66
N THR A 140 -21.51 30.47 -3.59
CA THR A 140 -20.67 31.57 -4.12
C THR A 140 -19.53 31.93 -3.15
N ARG A 141 -19.63 31.53 -1.90
CA ARG A 141 -18.61 31.79 -0.86
C ARG A 141 -17.31 31.08 -1.19
N PRO A 142 -16.14 31.64 -0.77
CA PRO A 142 -14.84 31.01 -0.97
C PRO A 142 -14.75 29.64 -0.28
N VAL A 143 -14.08 28.67 -0.92
CA VAL A 143 -13.87 27.33 -0.35
C VAL A 143 -13.12 27.36 0.99
N ALA A 144 -12.30 28.40 1.22
CA ALA A 144 -11.58 28.62 2.47
C ALA A 144 -12.47 28.67 3.73
N VAL A 145 -13.78 28.95 3.58
CA VAL A 145 -14.70 29.01 4.74
C VAL A 145 -15.20 27.64 5.19
N ALA A 146 -15.07 26.60 4.34
CA ALA A 146 -15.61 25.27 4.57
C ALA A 146 -14.55 24.15 4.48
N MET A 147 -13.35 24.44 3.98
CA MET A 147 -12.28 23.45 3.86
C MET A 147 -11.76 23.02 5.23
N GLY A 148 -11.30 21.77 5.34
CA GLY A 148 -10.45 21.31 6.41
C GLY A 148 -9.05 21.95 6.28
N ARG A 149 -8.60 22.69 7.29
CA ARG A 149 -7.29 23.33 7.30
C ARG A 149 -6.21 22.37 7.79
N HIS A 150 -4.96 22.61 7.38
CA HIS A 150 -3.79 21.81 7.77
C HIS A 150 -3.97 20.32 7.48
N PRO A 151 -4.22 19.93 6.22
CA PRO A 151 -4.38 18.51 5.86
C PRO A 151 -3.10 17.75 6.20
N ARG A 152 -3.26 16.51 6.65
CA ARG A 152 -2.11 15.60 6.78
C ARG A 152 -1.58 15.30 5.39
N THR A 153 -0.27 15.43 5.23
CA THR A 153 0.41 15.20 3.95
C THR A 153 1.40 14.04 4.07
N ILE A 154 1.66 13.39 2.96
CA ILE A 154 2.65 12.35 2.81
C ILE A 154 3.54 12.69 1.60
N ARG A 155 4.80 12.27 1.63
CA ARG A 155 5.72 12.54 0.52
C ARG A 155 5.54 11.51 -0.60
N PRO A 156 5.79 11.89 -1.86
CA PRO A 156 5.70 10.96 -2.99
C PRO A 156 6.56 9.70 -2.85
N ASP A 157 7.72 9.82 -2.20
CA ASP A 157 8.67 8.72 -2.00
C ASP A 157 8.40 7.86 -0.77
N ASP A 158 7.43 8.24 0.06
CA ASP A 158 7.02 7.45 1.22
C ASP A 158 6.27 6.19 0.78
N LEU A 159 6.28 5.16 1.64
CA LEU A 159 5.54 3.92 1.39
C LEU A 159 4.04 4.13 1.62
N ARG A 160 3.22 3.49 0.78
CA ARG A 160 1.74 3.53 0.85
C ARG A 160 1.17 3.18 2.24
N ASN A 161 1.82 2.28 2.99
CA ASN A 161 1.36 1.85 4.32
C ASN A 161 1.17 3.02 5.29
N LEU A 162 1.97 4.07 5.15
CA LEU A 162 1.86 5.28 5.97
C LEU A 162 0.54 6.02 5.72
N LEU A 163 -0.01 5.98 4.50
CA LEU A 163 -1.32 6.53 4.18
C LEU A 163 -2.46 5.83 4.95
N ILE A 164 -2.36 4.51 5.13
CA ILE A 164 -3.37 3.71 5.83
C ILE A 164 -3.31 4.00 7.33
N LEU A 165 -2.11 4.07 7.90
CA LEU A 165 -1.93 4.35 9.34
C LEU A 165 -2.37 5.77 9.73
N SER A 166 -2.17 6.76 8.85
CA SER A 166 -2.60 8.13 9.11
C SER A 166 -4.11 8.35 9.06
N GLY A 167 -4.87 7.42 8.47
CA GLY A 167 -6.33 7.49 8.35
C GLY A 167 -7.12 6.79 9.46
N THR A 168 -6.47 6.03 10.34
CA THR A 168 -7.13 5.20 11.36
C THR A 168 -7.22 5.84 12.75
N GLU A 169 -6.60 7.00 12.96
CA GLU A 169 -6.77 7.77 14.21
C GLU A 169 -7.88 8.81 14.04
N ARG A 170 -9.14 8.39 14.21
CA ARG A 170 -10.30 9.22 14.54
C ARG A 170 -11.07 8.59 15.69
#